data_234a163e62c731646f3b63adfdcdb317
#
_entry.id   234a163e62c731646f3b63adfdcdb317
#
_cell.length_a   1.000
_cell.length_b   1.000
_cell.length_c   1.000
_cell.angle_alpha   90.00
_cell.angle_beta   90.00
_cell.angle_gamma   90.00
#
_symmetry.space_group_name_H-M   'P 1'
#
loop_
_entity.id
_entity.type
_entity.pdbx_description
1 polymer ?
#
loop_
_entity_poly.entity_id
_entity_poly.type
_entity_poly.pdbx_seq_one_letter_code
_entity_poly.pdbx_strand_id
1 'polypeptide(L)'
;MPDYTTIIVGAGFSGIGTAIQLDRAGLGDYLIIEAGDEPGGTWYWNTYPGIAVDIPSFSYQFSFEQSADWSRTYAPGRQLKAYADHCVDKYGLRGKIRSSTKVTAAVFDDESDFWRVDLDTGESLSARFLVNCSGVLTLPNLPDIDGVDSFAGVTMHTARWDHSQDLTGKRVAIIGTGASAVQVIPEIAPIVERLTVFQRTPIWCMPKLDVPLPAPARWAMRVPGGKVLQRLISQAYVELTFTLSAQYYTVFPLARRAERMGRSYLRRQVHDPDVREKLTPRYAVGCKRPGFHNTYLSTYNRDNVELVTEPIDKITGSGVAIVDGTTRDVDVLILATGFKVMDVDSIPTFRVTGAGGRSLAQFWSEQRLQAYEGVSIPGFPNFFTVIGPYGYVGSSYFALIETQTHHILRCLARASDRGATRIEVSQEANDRYFAEMMRKRHRQIFWQDSCQLANSYYFDKNGDVPLRPTSTAEAMWRSRRFPLEDYEFTG
;
A
#
# COMPACT_ATOMS: atom_id res chain seq x y z
N MET A 1 12.87 23.83 -23.87
CA MET A 1 12.64 22.37 -23.77
C MET A 1 12.76 21.99 -22.30
N PRO A 2 11.99 21.04 -21.78
CA PRO A 2 12.13 20.57 -20.41
C PRO A 2 13.45 19.82 -20.21
N ASP A 3 13.87 19.66 -18.96
CA ASP A 3 15.07 18.89 -18.61
C ASP A 3 14.89 17.40 -18.94
N TYR A 4 13.65 16.90 -18.76
CA TYR A 4 13.27 15.50 -19.04
C TYR A 4 11.91 15.43 -19.75
N THR A 5 11.72 14.42 -20.59
CA THR A 5 10.38 14.14 -21.13
C THR A 5 9.44 13.68 -20.03
N THR A 6 9.92 12.85 -19.07
CA THR A 6 9.11 12.34 -17.95
C THR A 6 9.87 12.39 -16.65
N ILE A 7 9.24 12.83 -15.57
CA ILE A 7 9.70 12.61 -14.21
C ILE A 7 8.76 11.59 -13.52
N ILE A 8 9.35 10.57 -12.92
CA ILE A 8 8.67 9.54 -12.13
C ILE A 8 9.01 9.79 -10.66
N VAL A 9 8.01 9.95 -9.80
CA VAL A 9 8.22 10.19 -8.36
C VAL A 9 8.05 8.90 -7.58
N GLY A 10 9.16 8.39 -7.05
CA GLY A 10 9.25 7.16 -6.26
C GLY A 10 9.85 5.98 -7.04
N ALA A 11 10.87 5.32 -6.45
CA ALA A 11 11.52 4.12 -6.96
C ALA A 11 11.04 2.82 -6.25
N GLY A 12 9.79 2.78 -5.81
CA GLY A 12 9.10 1.55 -5.43
C GLY A 12 8.72 0.73 -6.66
N PHE A 13 8.02 -0.40 -6.49
CA PHE A 13 7.60 -1.23 -7.62
C PHE A 13 6.76 -0.49 -8.66
N SER A 14 5.99 0.52 -8.26
CA SER A 14 5.24 1.36 -9.22
C SER A 14 6.17 2.11 -10.15
N GLY A 15 7.18 2.81 -9.62
CA GLY A 15 8.13 3.55 -10.44
C GLY A 15 9.03 2.66 -11.26
N ILE A 16 9.56 1.58 -10.67
CA ILE A 16 10.37 0.57 -11.39
C ILE A 16 9.57 -0.02 -12.55
N GLY A 17 8.32 -0.45 -12.31
CA GLY A 17 7.47 -1.02 -13.35
C GLY A 17 7.13 -0.02 -14.45
N THR A 18 6.84 1.22 -14.10
CA THR A 18 6.57 2.31 -15.07
C THR A 18 7.81 2.58 -15.93
N ALA A 19 8.98 2.73 -15.32
CA ALA A 19 10.24 2.98 -16.03
C ALA A 19 10.57 1.86 -17.04
N ILE A 20 10.46 0.59 -16.63
CA ILE A 20 10.69 -0.56 -17.51
C ILE A 20 9.74 -0.54 -18.71
N GLN A 21 8.49 -0.18 -18.51
CA GLN A 21 7.52 -0.14 -19.60
C GLN A 21 7.72 1.08 -20.51
N LEU A 22 8.17 2.23 -19.98
CA LEU A 22 8.59 3.38 -20.79
C LEU A 22 9.79 3.00 -21.68
N ASP A 23 10.82 2.37 -21.13
CA ASP A 23 11.98 1.90 -21.93
C ASP A 23 11.55 0.94 -23.05
N ARG A 24 10.63 0.01 -22.76
CA ARG A 24 10.10 -0.93 -23.77
C ARG A 24 9.28 -0.24 -24.87
N ALA A 25 8.69 0.90 -24.55
CA ALA A 25 7.96 1.73 -25.50
C ALA A 25 8.85 2.72 -26.27
N GLY A 26 10.18 2.72 -26.03
CA GLY A 26 11.11 3.67 -26.64
C GLY A 26 11.06 5.08 -26.05
N LEU A 27 10.44 5.25 -24.88
CA LEU A 27 10.28 6.53 -24.17
C LEU A 27 11.32 6.63 -23.02
N GLY A 28 12.59 6.43 -23.35
CA GLY A 28 13.69 6.29 -22.39
C GLY A 28 14.21 7.59 -21.76
N ASP A 29 13.71 8.75 -22.15
CA ASP A 29 14.09 10.05 -21.58
C ASP A 29 13.25 10.34 -20.34
N TYR A 30 13.68 9.81 -19.20
CA TYR A 30 13.05 10.03 -17.91
C TYR A 30 14.04 10.02 -16.76
N LEU A 31 13.65 10.66 -15.64
CA LEU A 31 14.30 10.59 -14.33
C LEU A 31 13.35 10.01 -13.30
N ILE A 32 13.84 9.11 -12.45
CA ILE A 32 13.14 8.63 -11.26
C ILE A 32 13.69 9.37 -10.05
N ILE A 33 12.85 10.01 -9.25
CA ILE A 33 13.25 10.70 -8.01
C ILE A 33 12.79 9.87 -6.81
N GLU A 34 13.73 9.48 -5.95
CA GLU A 34 13.48 8.62 -4.79
C GLU A 34 13.95 9.31 -3.50
N ALA A 35 13.06 9.36 -2.51
CA ALA A 35 13.34 9.94 -1.21
C ALA A 35 14.32 9.11 -0.36
N GLY A 36 14.33 7.80 -0.56
CA GLY A 36 15.28 6.88 0.07
C GLY A 36 16.66 6.92 -0.60
N ASP A 37 17.65 6.42 0.07
CA ASP A 37 19.01 6.26 -0.49
C ASP A 37 19.09 5.06 -1.46
N GLU A 38 18.11 4.15 -1.40
CA GLU A 38 17.99 3.01 -2.30
C GLU A 38 16.57 2.84 -2.83
N PRO A 39 16.40 2.18 -4.02
CA PRO A 39 15.10 1.80 -4.54
C PRO A 39 14.45 0.69 -3.71
N GLY A 40 13.14 0.47 -3.89
CA GLY A 40 12.41 -0.61 -3.24
C GLY A 40 11.13 -0.17 -2.54
N GLY A 41 10.97 1.15 -2.28
CA GLY A 41 9.76 1.73 -1.70
C GLY A 41 9.39 1.06 -0.37
N THR A 42 8.18 0.51 -0.25
CA THR A 42 7.72 -0.18 0.97
C THR A 42 8.71 -1.21 1.51
N TRP A 43 9.40 -1.93 0.64
CA TRP A 43 10.33 -3.02 1.02
C TRP A 43 11.73 -2.54 1.35
N TYR A 44 12.06 -1.31 1.03
CA TYR A 44 13.22 -0.60 1.53
C TYR A 44 12.94 0.01 2.92
N TRP A 45 11.81 0.73 3.06
CA TRP A 45 11.49 1.45 4.28
C TRP A 45 11.04 0.56 5.45
N ASN A 46 10.37 -0.56 5.18
CA ASN A 46 9.85 -1.43 6.23
C ASN A 46 10.77 -2.64 6.41
N THR A 47 11.48 -2.66 7.53
CA THR A 47 12.49 -3.68 7.85
C THR A 47 12.25 -4.36 9.19
N TYR A 48 11.09 -4.15 9.81
CA TYR A 48 10.74 -4.71 11.09
C TYR A 48 10.78 -6.25 11.10
N PRO A 49 11.05 -6.88 12.27
CA PRO A 49 11.10 -8.34 12.40
C PRO A 49 9.82 -9.02 11.91
N GLY A 50 9.98 -10.11 11.18
CA GLY A 50 8.85 -10.89 10.66
C GLY A 50 8.18 -10.33 9.41
N ILE A 51 8.64 -9.20 8.87
CA ILE A 51 8.04 -8.61 7.67
C ILE A 51 8.05 -9.58 6.48
N ALA A 52 6.86 -9.83 5.94
CA ALA A 52 6.63 -10.65 4.76
C ALA A 52 5.39 -10.19 4.02
N VAL A 53 5.29 -10.53 2.75
CA VAL A 53 4.08 -10.29 1.97
C VAL A 53 2.91 -11.13 2.49
N ASP A 54 1.68 -10.64 2.33
CA ASP A 54 0.45 -11.29 2.75
C ASP A 54 -0.36 -11.91 1.60
N ILE A 55 0.16 -11.84 0.39
CA ILE A 55 -0.32 -12.59 -0.79
C ILE A 55 0.82 -13.47 -1.34
N PRO A 56 0.50 -14.55 -2.09
CA PRO A 56 1.55 -15.44 -2.57
C PRO A 56 2.59 -14.75 -3.45
N SER A 57 3.87 -15.10 -3.26
CA SER A 57 5.02 -14.55 -3.97
C SER A 57 4.87 -14.61 -5.49
N PHE A 58 4.23 -15.67 -6.00
CA PHE A 58 4.05 -15.89 -7.43
C PHE A 58 3.11 -14.89 -8.11
N SER A 59 2.21 -14.26 -7.38
CA SER A 59 1.40 -13.13 -7.85
C SER A 59 2.02 -11.79 -7.49
N TYR A 60 2.92 -11.74 -6.51
CA TYR A 60 3.55 -10.51 -6.04
C TYR A 60 4.89 -10.27 -6.74
N GLN A 61 4.83 -10.23 -8.07
CA GLN A 61 5.97 -9.98 -8.98
C GLN A 61 5.45 -9.53 -10.36
N PHE A 62 6.29 -8.88 -11.16
CA PHE A 62 5.92 -8.49 -12.51
C PHE A 62 5.62 -9.71 -13.39
N SER A 63 4.64 -9.58 -14.32
CA SER A 63 4.28 -10.66 -15.23
C SER A 63 5.42 -10.97 -16.21
N PHE A 64 6.19 -9.96 -16.53
CA PHE A 64 7.30 -10.02 -17.47
C PHE A 64 8.66 -10.32 -16.81
N GLU A 65 8.72 -10.36 -15.46
CA GLU A 65 9.94 -10.67 -14.70
C GLU A 65 9.59 -11.63 -13.55
N GLN A 66 9.37 -12.90 -13.90
CA GLN A 66 8.98 -13.93 -12.96
C GLN A 66 10.19 -14.64 -12.36
N SER A 67 10.32 -14.63 -11.03
CA SER A 67 11.34 -15.37 -10.30
C SER A 67 10.88 -16.79 -9.94
N ALA A 68 11.78 -17.75 -10.07
CA ALA A 68 11.63 -19.11 -9.55
C ALA A 68 12.33 -19.31 -8.19
N ASP A 69 12.97 -18.27 -7.66
CA ASP A 69 13.91 -18.39 -6.54
C ASP A 69 13.35 -17.94 -5.19
N TRP A 70 12.03 -17.78 -5.11
CA TRP A 70 11.37 -17.52 -3.84
C TRP A 70 11.63 -18.64 -2.84
N SER A 71 12.02 -18.29 -1.60
CA SER A 71 12.29 -19.30 -0.58
C SER A 71 11.02 -19.91 0.03
N ARG A 72 9.89 -19.16 -0.05
CA ARG A 72 8.61 -19.49 0.55
C ARG A 72 7.45 -19.06 -0.34
N THR A 73 6.28 -19.63 -0.09
CA THR A 73 5.04 -19.19 -0.76
C THR A 73 4.67 -17.74 -0.47
N TYR A 74 5.14 -17.19 0.66
CA TYR A 74 5.00 -15.77 1.02
C TYR A 74 6.37 -15.19 1.35
N ALA A 75 6.95 -14.45 0.42
CA ALA A 75 8.33 -13.98 0.50
C ALA A 75 8.56 -13.03 1.70
N PRO A 76 9.66 -13.20 2.45
CA PRO A 76 10.11 -12.21 3.41
C PRO A 76 10.47 -10.89 2.75
N GLY A 77 10.36 -9.77 3.50
CA GLY A 77 10.63 -8.42 2.98
C GLY A 77 12.00 -8.29 2.31
N ARG A 78 13.05 -8.89 2.88
CA ARG A 78 14.40 -8.89 2.30
C ARG A 78 14.47 -9.48 0.89
N GLN A 79 13.64 -10.50 0.58
CA GLN A 79 13.61 -11.07 -0.77
C GLN A 79 12.85 -10.19 -1.75
N LEU A 80 11.86 -9.43 -1.27
CA LEU A 80 11.14 -8.46 -2.09
C LEU A 80 12.02 -7.24 -2.39
N LYS A 81 12.82 -6.77 -1.41
CA LYS A 81 13.85 -5.75 -1.66
C LYS A 81 14.88 -6.25 -2.69
N ALA A 82 15.40 -7.47 -2.52
CA ALA A 82 16.34 -8.07 -3.48
C ALA A 82 15.72 -8.23 -4.88
N TYR A 83 14.41 -8.51 -4.97
CA TYR A 83 13.71 -8.56 -6.24
C TYR A 83 13.57 -7.17 -6.89
N ALA A 84 13.36 -6.11 -6.10
CA ALA A 84 13.38 -4.74 -6.60
C ALA A 84 14.75 -4.38 -7.16
N ASP A 85 15.83 -4.67 -6.43
CA ASP A 85 17.22 -4.46 -6.88
C ASP A 85 17.52 -5.23 -8.17
N HIS A 86 17.12 -6.50 -8.22
CA HIS A 86 17.24 -7.30 -9.44
C HIS A 86 16.57 -6.65 -10.65
N CYS A 87 15.35 -6.12 -10.48
CA CYS A 87 14.67 -5.42 -11.56
C CYS A 87 15.42 -4.13 -11.97
N VAL A 88 15.87 -3.34 -11.00
CA VAL A 88 16.64 -2.11 -11.26
C VAL A 88 17.91 -2.42 -12.04
N ASP A 89 18.68 -3.43 -11.62
CA ASP A 89 19.96 -3.78 -12.24
C ASP A 89 19.76 -4.41 -13.61
N LYS A 90 18.85 -5.38 -13.72
CA LYS A 90 18.59 -6.10 -14.96
C LYS A 90 18.12 -5.19 -16.09
N TYR A 91 17.31 -4.20 -15.76
CA TYR A 91 16.76 -3.25 -16.74
C TYR A 91 17.57 -1.96 -16.85
N GLY A 92 18.75 -1.86 -16.20
CA GLY A 92 19.66 -0.73 -16.33
C GLY A 92 19.13 0.60 -15.77
N LEU A 93 18.24 0.54 -14.77
CA LEU A 93 17.58 1.74 -14.25
C LEU A 93 18.43 2.54 -13.26
N ARG A 94 19.51 1.96 -12.72
CA ARG A 94 20.27 2.55 -11.62
C ARG A 94 20.78 3.96 -11.94
N GLY A 95 21.28 4.18 -13.16
CA GLY A 95 21.74 5.50 -13.62
C GLY A 95 20.63 6.53 -13.89
N LYS A 96 19.37 6.10 -13.86
CA LYS A 96 18.18 6.95 -14.04
C LYS A 96 17.46 7.24 -12.72
N ILE A 97 17.95 6.73 -11.59
CA ILE A 97 17.39 6.97 -10.25
C ILE A 97 18.24 8.00 -9.52
N ARG A 98 17.61 9.10 -9.12
CA ARG A 98 18.15 10.10 -8.23
C ARG A 98 17.64 9.80 -6.82
N SER A 99 18.46 9.11 -6.03
CA SER A 99 18.17 8.75 -4.63
C SER A 99 18.40 9.91 -3.66
N SER A 100 18.01 9.73 -2.40
CA SER A 100 18.15 10.71 -1.32
C SER A 100 17.64 12.11 -1.69
N THR A 101 16.59 12.14 -2.50
CA THR A 101 16.02 13.39 -3.04
C THR A 101 14.49 13.31 -2.96
N LYS A 102 13.87 14.26 -2.28
CA LYS A 102 12.43 14.30 -2.08
C LYS A 102 11.80 15.38 -2.94
N VAL A 103 10.77 15.02 -3.69
CA VAL A 103 9.90 16.01 -4.33
C VAL A 103 9.03 16.68 -3.26
N THR A 104 9.01 18.00 -3.23
CA THR A 104 8.25 18.80 -2.26
C THR A 104 7.01 19.45 -2.89
N ALA A 105 7.09 19.81 -4.16
CA ALA A 105 5.98 20.35 -4.93
C ALA A 105 6.14 20.07 -6.43
N ALA A 106 5.02 20.08 -7.14
CA ALA A 106 4.97 20.10 -8.58
C ALA A 106 3.93 21.11 -9.04
N VAL A 107 4.30 21.99 -9.98
CA VAL A 107 3.46 23.06 -10.49
C VAL A 107 3.44 23.00 -12.00
N PHE A 108 2.23 22.93 -12.58
CA PHE A 108 2.05 22.97 -14.02
C PHE A 108 2.15 24.41 -14.54
N ASP A 109 2.90 24.61 -15.59
CA ASP A 109 3.03 25.87 -16.30
C ASP A 109 2.17 25.82 -17.56
N ASP A 110 1.10 26.61 -17.58
CA ASP A 110 0.13 26.66 -18.68
C ASP A 110 0.69 27.27 -19.96
N GLU A 111 1.80 28.05 -19.92
CA GLU A 111 2.40 28.64 -21.09
C GLU A 111 3.31 27.65 -21.83
N SER A 112 4.01 26.81 -21.11
CA SER A 112 4.99 25.87 -21.69
C SER A 112 4.49 24.41 -21.78
N ASP A 113 3.35 24.09 -21.16
CA ASP A 113 2.83 22.72 -20.96
C ASP A 113 3.81 21.79 -20.21
N PHE A 114 4.59 22.35 -19.28
CA PHE A 114 5.56 21.59 -18.48
C PHE A 114 5.22 21.61 -17.00
N TRP A 115 5.67 20.56 -16.30
CA TRP A 115 5.71 20.52 -14.86
C TRP A 115 7.04 21.05 -14.36
N ARG A 116 7.02 22.05 -13.46
CA ARG A 116 8.14 22.37 -12.59
C ARG A 116 8.04 21.49 -11.34
N VAL A 117 9.09 20.74 -11.04
CA VAL A 117 9.19 19.81 -9.92
C VAL A 117 10.23 20.32 -8.94
N ASP A 118 9.80 20.77 -7.78
CA ASP A 118 10.64 21.34 -6.72
C ASP A 118 11.14 20.24 -5.78
N LEU A 119 12.42 20.25 -5.46
CA LEU A 119 13.11 19.26 -4.65
C LEU A 119 13.45 19.81 -3.26
N ASP A 120 13.64 18.92 -2.28
CA ASP A 120 14.09 19.30 -0.94
C ASP A 120 15.52 19.82 -0.87
N THR A 121 16.29 19.63 -1.93
CA THR A 121 17.64 20.22 -2.13
C THR A 121 17.58 21.71 -2.48
N GLY A 122 16.41 22.27 -2.78
CA GLY A 122 16.25 23.64 -3.29
C GLY A 122 16.37 23.75 -4.82
N GLU A 123 16.68 22.68 -5.51
CA GLU A 123 16.69 22.58 -6.97
C GLU A 123 15.27 22.41 -7.52
N SER A 124 15.02 22.90 -8.72
CA SER A 124 13.80 22.64 -9.48
C SER A 124 14.17 22.01 -10.82
N LEU A 125 13.42 20.99 -11.22
CA LEU A 125 13.52 20.33 -12.52
C LEU A 125 12.26 20.58 -13.33
N SER A 126 12.35 20.43 -14.65
CA SER A 126 11.21 20.53 -15.54
C SER A 126 10.97 19.23 -16.32
N ALA A 127 9.69 18.86 -16.49
CA ALA A 127 9.31 17.70 -17.28
C ALA A 127 7.99 17.95 -18.01
N ARG A 128 7.84 17.34 -19.20
CA ARG A 128 6.54 17.38 -19.90
C ARG A 128 5.50 16.53 -19.18
N PHE A 129 5.87 15.32 -18.78
CA PHE A 129 5.00 14.40 -18.09
C PHE A 129 5.47 14.14 -16.67
N LEU A 130 4.54 14.08 -15.73
CA LEU A 130 4.80 13.75 -14.33
C LEU A 130 4.01 12.51 -13.94
N VAL A 131 4.71 11.46 -13.51
CA VAL A 131 4.08 10.21 -13.06
C VAL A 131 4.29 10.04 -11.57
N ASN A 132 3.21 10.15 -10.80
CA ASN A 132 3.24 9.89 -9.37
C ASN A 132 3.25 8.39 -9.08
N CYS A 133 4.35 7.89 -8.54
CA CYS A 133 4.58 6.52 -8.08
C CYS A 133 4.97 6.48 -6.59
N SER A 134 4.65 7.53 -5.81
CA SER A 134 5.06 7.67 -4.40
C SER A 134 4.42 6.62 -3.47
N GLY A 135 3.37 5.92 -3.96
CA GLY A 135 2.68 4.89 -3.19
C GLY A 135 1.72 5.44 -2.13
N VAL A 136 0.98 4.54 -1.48
CA VAL A 136 -0.04 4.88 -0.46
C VAL A 136 0.37 4.49 0.96
N LEU A 137 1.43 3.68 1.13
CA LEU A 137 1.98 3.25 2.42
C LEU A 137 3.34 3.93 2.65
N THR A 138 3.36 5.26 2.65
CA THR A 138 4.60 6.05 2.65
C THR A 138 4.75 6.90 3.90
N LEU A 139 3.69 7.62 4.30
CA LEU A 139 3.72 8.49 5.47
C LEU A 139 3.21 7.74 6.70
N PRO A 140 4.07 7.50 7.73
CA PRO A 140 3.63 6.90 8.99
C PRO A 140 2.50 7.70 9.63
N ASN A 141 1.51 7.02 10.18
CA ASN A 141 0.46 7.64 10.96
C ASN A 141 0.87 7.64 12.43
N LEU A 142 1.36 8.77 12.92
CA LEU A 142 1.65 8.94 14.34
C LEU A 142 0.33 9.08 15.12
N PRO A 143 0.18 8.41 16.26
CA PRO A 143 -1.03 8.51 17.05
C PRO A 143 -1.12 9.89 17.72
N ASP A 144 -2.31 10.43 17.75
CA ASP A 144 -2.63 11.61 18.56
C ASP A 144 -2.91 11.16 20.00
N ILE A 145 -1.84 10.99 20.78
CA ILE A 145 -1.86 10.56 22.18
C ILE A 145 -1.03 11.56 22.99
N ASP A 146 -1.64 12.13 24.00
CA ASP A 146 -0.97 13.09 24.88
C ASP A 146 0.33 12.49 25.44
N GLY A 147 1.40 13.28 25.39
CA GLY A 147 2.68 12.92 25.96
C GLY A 147 3.55 11.96 25.16
N VAL A 148 3.19 11.60 23.91
CA VAL A 148 4.00 10.68 23.07
C VAL A 148 5.44 11.16 22.91
N ASP A 149 5.65 12.46 22.79
CA ASP A 149 6.97 13.08 22.66
C ASP A 149 7.72 13.23 23.99
N SER A 150 7.04 12.99 25.13
CA SER A 150 7.61 13.08 26.49
C SER A 150 8.18 11.76 27.00
N PHE A 151 8.03 10.67 26.25
CA PHE A 151 8.57 9.38 26.64
C PHE A 151 10.10 9.40 26.68
N ALA A 152 10.66 9.03 27.84
CA ALA A 152 12.12 9.09 28.04
C ALA A 152 12.88 7.86 27.47
N GLY A 153 12.17 6.79 27.17
CA GLY A 153 12.73 5.59 26.55
C GLY A 153 12.81 5.69 25.02
N VAL A 154 13.04 4.56 24.37
CA VAL A 154 13.13 4.47 22.91
C VAL A 154 11.73 4.43 22.30
N THR A 155 11.42 5.36 21.40
CA THR A 155 10.20 5.31 20.56
C THR A 155 10.59 5.03 19.13
N MET A 156 9.92 4.03 18.49
CA MET A 156 10.09 3.73 17.08
C MET A 156 8.75 3.42 16.41
N HIS A 157 8.61 3.79 15.15
CA HIS A 157 7.47 3.37 14.33
C HIS A 157 7.86 2.15 13.46
N THR A 158 6.94 1.19 13.26
CA THR A 158 7.21 -0.01 12.45
C THR A 158 7.70 0.33 11.04
N ALA A 159 7.25 1.44 10.45
CA ALA A 159 7.72 1.90 9.13
C ALA A 159 9.14 2.49 9.12
N ARG A 160 9.77 2.66 10.28
CA ARG A 160 11.12 3.20 10.47
C ARG A 160 11.76 2.45 11.64
N TRP A 161 11.96 1.15 11.42
CA TRP A 161 12.51 0.27 12.45
C TRP A 161 13.99 0.58 12.70
N ASP A 162 14.31 0.81 13.97
CA ASP A 162 15.72 1.05 14.39
C ASP A 162 16.37 -0.27 14.82
N HIS A 163 17.19 -0.83 13.93
CA HIS A 163 17.93 -2.06 14.18
C HIS A 163 19.08 -1.92 15.16
N SER A 164 19.45 -0.71 15.58
CA SER A 164 20.46 -0.49 16.61
C SER A 164 19.94 -0.78 18.03
N GLN A 165 18.61 -0.88 18.19
CA GLN A 165 17.97 -1.13 19.47
C GLN A 165 17.86 -2.64 19.75
N ASP A 166 18.55 -3.09 20.78
CA ASP A 166 18.39 -4.45 21.31
C ASP A 166 17.18 -4.50 22.23
N LEU A 167 16.18 -5.30 21.90
CA LEU A 167 14.97 -5.51 22.67
C LEU A 167 15.09 -6.63 23.71
N THR A 168 16.21 -7.37 23.75
CA THR A 168 16.41 -8.51 24.64
C THR A 168 16.29 -8.08 26.10
N GLY A 169 15.39 -8.75 26.85
CA GLY A 169 15.17 -8.47 28.27
C GLY A 169 14.55 -7.09 28.57
N LYS A 170 14.01 -6.37 27.56
CA LYS A 170 13.34 -5.08 27.74
C LYS A 170 11.85 -5.26 27.99
N ARG A 171 11.25 -4.30 28.67
CA ARG A 171 9.81 -4.12 28.78
C ARG A 171 9.36 -3.31 27.56
N VAL A 172 8.55 -3.90 26.70
CA VAL A 172 8.17 -3.30 25.42
C VAL A 172 6.66 -3.09 25.37
N ALA A 173 6.24 -1.89 24.99
CA ALA A 173 4.87 -1.63 24.59
C ALA A 173 4.76 -1.56 23.06
N ILE A 174 3.69 -2.14 22.51
CA ILE A 174 3.33 -1.96 21.10
C ILE A 174 1.90 -1.42 21.00
N ILE A 175 1.74 -0.28 20.31
CA ILE A 175 0.44 0.35 20.08
C ILE A 175 -0.05 -0.02 18.70
N GLY A 176 -1.16 -0.76 18.64
CA GLY A 176 -1.79 -1.22 17.41
C GLY A 176 -1.69 -2.72 17.19
N THR A 177 -2.67 -3.25 16.44
CA THR A 177 -2.81 -4.67 16.09
C THR A 177 -3.08 -4.86 14.60
N GLY A 178 -2.58 -3.94 13.76
CA GLY A 178 -2.67 -4.03 12.30
C GLY A 178 -1.68 -5.04 11.70
N ALA A 179 -1.57 -5.06 10.36
CA ALA A 179 -0.74 -6.01 9.62
C ALA A 179 0.73 -6.05 10.08
N SER A 180 1.32 -4.90 10.42
CA SER A 180 2.70 -4.86 10.95
C SER A 180 2.81 -5.49 12.33
N ALA A 181 1.89 -5.14 13.26
CA ALA A 181 1.89 -5.70 14.62
C ALA A 181 1.69 -7.22 14.61
N VAL A 182 0.83 -7.75 13.73
CA VAL A 182 0.60 -9.20 13.56
C VAL A 182 1.91 -9.93 13.24
N GLN A 183 2.84 -9.28 12.56
CA GLN A 183 4.14 -9.86 12.19
C GLN A 183 5.21 -9.60 13.25
N VAL A 184 5.27 -8.40 13.85
CA VAL A 184 6.28 -8.02 14.86
C VAL A 184 6.08 -8.75 16.18
N ILE A 185 4.84 -8.80 16.69
CA ILE A 185 4.54 -9.36 18.01
C ILE A 185 5.08 -10.78 18.23
N PRO A 186 4.89 -11.74 17.30
CA PRO A 186 5.43 -13.09 17.47
C PRO A 186 6.96 -13.16 17.47
N GLU A 187 7.61 -12.25 16.77
CA GLU A 187 9.07 -12.24 16.63
C GLU A 187 9.76 -11.65 17.87
N ILE A 188 9.15 -10.62 18.49
CA ILE A 188 9.76 -9.98 19.65
C ILE A 188 9.36 -10.60 20.99
N ALA A 189 8.17 -11.18 21.10
CA ALA A 189 7.67 -11.77 22.35
C ALA A 189 8.62 -12.80 22.99
N PRO A 190 9.37 -13.64 22.24
CA PRO A 190 10.32 -14.59 22.82
C PRO A 190 11.55 -13.97 23.48
N ILE A 191 11.95 -12.75 23.10
CA ILE A 191 13.22 -12.14 23.52
C ILE A 191 13.06 -11.02 24.54
N VAL A 192 11.86 -10.42 24.65
CA VAL A 192 11.59 -9.34 25.59
C VAL A 192 11.24 -9.87 26.98
N GLU A 193 11.51 -9.09 28.04
CA GLU A 193 11.08 -9.41 29.41
C GLU A 193 9.55 -9.43 29.50
N ARG A 194 8.91 -8.35 29.01
CA ARG A 194 7.46 -8.19 28.97
C ARG A 194 7.05 -7.49 27.68
N LEU A 195 5.99 -7.96 27.06
CA LEU A 195 5.35 -7.32 25.92
C LEU A 195 3.93 -6.90 26.28
N THR A 196 3.64 -5.59 26.31
CA THR A 196 2.30 -5.06 26.49
C THR A 196 1.75 -4.62 25.14
N VAL A 197 0.66 -5.24 24.69
CA VAL A 197 0.01 -4.95 23.41
C VAL A 197 -1.24 -4.11 23.65
N PHE A 198 -1.24 -2.86 23.18
CA PHE A 198 -2.39 -1.98 23.27
C PHE A 198 -3.27 -2.12 22.03
N GLN A 199 -4.49 -2.60 22.22
CA GLN A 199 -5.45 -2.88 21.16
C GLN A 199 -6.70 -2.02 21.27
N ARG A 200 -6.93 -1.15 20.31
CA ARG A 200 -8.20 -0.42 20.18
C ARG A 200 -9.27 -1.27 19.47
N THR A 201 -8.90 -1.94 18.38
CA THR A 201 -9.81 -2.75 17.57
C THR A 201 -9.11 -4.04 17.16
N PRO A 202 -9.65 -5.23 17.51
CA PRO A 202 -9.04 -6.49 17.11
C PRO A 202 -9.03 -6.67 15.59
N ILE A 203 -8.07 -7.46 15.10
CA ILE A 203 -7.97 -7.79 13.68
C ILE A 203 -8.42 -9.24 13.43
N TRP A 204 -9.10 -9.49 12.33
CA TRP A 204 -9.27 -10.86 11.85
C TRP A 204 -7.92 -11.44 11.48
N CYS A 205 -7.48 -12.47 12.22
CA CYS A 205 -6.26 -13.21 11.90
C CYS A 205 -6.63 -14.59 11.37
N MET A 206 -6.12 -14.89 10.17
CA MET A 206 -6.36 -16.13 9.44
C MET A 206 -5.09 -16.97 9.37
N PRO A 207 -5.21 -18.30 9.23
CA PRO A 207 -4.04 -19.14 8.98
C PRO A 207 -3.37 -18.73 7.66
N LYS A 208 -2.05 -18.68 7.66
CA LYS A 208 -1.23 -18.36 6.49
C LYS A 208 -0.75 -19.68 5.86
N LEU A 209 -1.05 -19.88 4.57
CA LEU A 209 -0.59 -21.05 3.81
C LEU A 209 0.89 -20.87 3.38
N ASP A 210 1.72 -20.53 4.35
CA ASP A 210 3.12 -20.23 4.13
C ASP A 210 3.98 -21.50 4.34
N VAL A 211 4.50 -22.00 3.24
CA VAL A 211 5.37 -23.16 3.21
C VAL A 211 6.71 -22.84 2.57
N PRO A 212 7.82 -23.41 3.06
CA PRO A 212 9.12 -23.36 2.37
C PRO A 212 9.01 -23.97 0.97
N LEU A 213 9.73 -23.40 0.02
CA LEU A 213 9.84 -23.91 -1.35
C LEU A 213 11.16 -24.70 -1.49
N PRO A 214 11.11 -26.04 -1.40
CA PRO A 214 12.32 -26.86 -1.54
C PRO A 214 12.85 -26.82 -2.96
N ALA A 215 14.12 -27.23 -3.13
CA ALA A 215 14.80 -27.21 -4.41
C ALA A 215 14.02 -27.88 -5.56
N PRO A 216 13.36 -29.03 -5.40
CA PRO A 216 12.55 -29.64 -6.44
C PRO A 216 11.38 -28.77 -6.90
N ALA A 217 10.68 -28.08 -5.96
CA ALA A 217 9.59 -27.19 -6.30
C ALA A 217 10.08 -25.97 -7.10
N ARG A 218 11.23 -25.38 -6.70
CA ARG A 218 11.87 -24.29 -7.43
C ARG A 218 12.35 -24.75 -8.82
N TRP A 219 12.89 -25.96 -8.92
CA TRP A 219 13.28 -26.55 -10.21
C TRP A 219 12.06 -26.72 -11.13
N ALA A 220 10.94 -27.21 -10.63
CA ALA A 220 9.70 -27.36 -11.42
C ALA A 220 9.21 -26.02 -11.98
N MET A 221 9.42 -24.91 -11.27
CA MET A 221 9.09 -23.58 -11.78
C MET A 221 10.01 -23.10 -12.91
N ARG A 222 11.24 -23.64 -13.01
CA ARG A 222 12.19 -23.33 -14.10
C ARG A 222 11.89 -24.06 -15.39
N VAL A 223 11.08 -25.12 -15.34
CA VAL A 223 10.60 -25.81 -16.55
C VAL A 223 9.77 -24.83 -17.39
N PRO A 224 9.87 -24.87 -18.75
CA PRO A 224 9.07 -24.01 -19.61
C PRO A 224 7.58 -24.07 -19.27
N GLY A 225 6.97 -22.88 -19.07
CA GLY A 225 5.58 -22.76 -18.64
C GLY A 225 5.33 -22.88 -17.13
N GLY A 226 6.27 -23.43 -16.34
CA GLY A 226 6.09 -23.65 -14.90
C GLY A 226 5.79 -22.37 -14.11
N LYS A 227 6.57 -21.30 -14.33
CA LYS A 227 6.33 -19.98 -13.71
C LYS A 227 4.98 -19.39 -14.10
N VAL A 228 4.60 -19.52 -15.36
CA VAL A 228 3.31 -18.99 -15.87
C VAL A 228 2.14 -19.72 -15.22
N LEU A 229 2.18 -21.06 -15.18
CA LEU A 229 1.13 -21.87 -14.56
C LEU A 229 1.00 -21.53 -13.06
N GLN A 230 2.12 -21.46 -12.33
CA GLN A 230 2.13 -21.13 -10.91
C GLN A 230 1.56 -19.72 -10.66
N ARG A 231 1.91 -18.74 -11.49
CA ARG A 231 1.34 -17.39 -11.44
C ARG A 231 -0.17 -17.41 -11.67
N LEU A 232 -0.66 -18.14 -12.68
CA LEU A 232 -2.09 -18.23 -12.97
C LEU A 232 -2.87 -18.82 -11.78
N ILE A 233 -2.39 -19.90 -11.18
CA ILE A 233 -3.01 -20.52 -10.00
C ILE A 233 -3.01 -19.52 -8.83
N SER A 234 -1.89 -18.88 -8.58
CA SER A 234 -1.75 -17.90 -7.51
C SER A 234 -2.64 -16.68 -7.74
N GLN A 235 -2.72 -16.17 -8.97
CA GLN A 235 -3.57 -15.03 -9.30
C GLN A 235 -5.05 -15.38 -9.17
N ALA A 236 -5.46 -16.57 -9.58
CA ALA A 236 -6.82 -17.06 -9.38
C ALA A 236 -7.17 -17.17 -7.89
N TYR A 237 -6.25 -17.65 -7.06
CA TYR A 237 -6.41 -17.68 -5.60
C TYR A 237 -6.58 -16.25 -5.02
N VAL A 238 -5.74 -15.30 -5.42
CA VAL A 238 -5.83 -13.90 -4.95
C VAL A 238 -7.14 -13.26 -5.41
N GLU A 239 -7.53 -13.46 -6.66
CA GLU A 239 -8.77 -12.92 -7.21
C GLU A 239 -10.00 -13.45 -6.45
N LEU A 240 -10.04 -14.74 -6.16
CA LEU A 240 -11.14 -15.37 -5.44
C LEU A 240 -11.20 -14.94 -3.97
N THR A 241 -10.06 -14.94 -3.28
CA THR A 241 -10.01 -14.73 -1.82
C THR A 241 -10.07 -13.26 -1.42
N PHE A 242 -9.50 -12.35 -2.21
CA PHE A 242 -9.45 -10.93 -1.89
C PHE A 242 -10.42 -10.11 -2.77
N THR A 243 -10.24 -10.17 -4.08
CA THR A 243 -10.97 -9.28 -4.98
C THR A 243 -12.46 -9.62 -5.03
N LEU A 244 -12.81 -10.85 -5.37
CA LEU A 244 -14.23 -11.24 -5.48
C LEU A 244 -14.95 -11.21 -4.13
N SER A 245 -14.28 -11.60 -3.04
CA SER A 245 -14.89 -11.58 -1.71
C SER A 245 -15.16 -10.17 -1.19
N ALA A 246 -14.31 -9.19 -1.53
CA ALA A 246 -14.46 -7.81 -1.09
C ALA A 246 -15.35 -6.98 -2.05
N GLN A 247 -15.13 -7.09 -3.36
CA GLN A 247 -15.79 -6.24 -4.36
C GLN A 247 -17.19 -6.72 -4.76
N TYR A 248 -17.48 -8.02 -4.58
CA TYR A 248 -18.77 -8.64 -4.96
C TYR A 248 -19.43 -9.35 -3.77
N TYR A 249 -19.31 -8.77 -2.58
CA TYR A 249 -19.81 -9.36 -1.33
C TYR A 249 -21.31 -9.69 -1.37
N THR A 250 -22.12 -8.83 -1.96
CA THR A 250 -23.59 -9.06 -2.05
C THR A 250 -23.95 -10.24 -2.95
N VAL A 251 -23.07 -10.59 -3.90
CA VAL A 251 -23.25 -11.71 -4.83
C VAL A 251 -22.60 -12.99 -4.30
N PHE A 252 -21.41 -12.85 -3.71
CA PHE A 252 -20.60 -13.96 -3.19
C PHE A 252 -20.25 -13.74 -1.72
N PRO A 253 -21.13 -14.07 -0.77
CA PRO A 253 -20.91 -13.79 0.66
C PRO A 253 -19.87 -14.74 1.30
N LEU A 254 -18.70 -14.87 0.67
CA LEU A 254 -17.58 -15.72 1.15
C LEU A 254 -17.07 -15.26 2.53
N ALA A 255 -17.19 -13.97 2.85
CA ALA A 255 -16.80 -13.42 4.13
C ALA A 255 -17.43 -14.13 5.32
N ARG A 256 -18.70 -14.55 5.25
CA ARG A 256 -19.37 -15.32 6.33
C ARG A 256 -18.72 -16.67 6.59
N ARG A 257 -18.16 -17.33 5.56
CA ARG A 257 -17.39 -18.57 5.73
C ARG A 257 -16.03 -18.27 6.34
N ALA A 258 -15.38 -17.21 5.89
CA ALA A 258 -14.10 -16.75 6.44
C ALA A 258 -14.23 -16.35 7.91
N GLU A 259 -15.31 -15.71 8.35
CA GLU A 259 -15.59 -15.43 9.77
C GLU A 259 -15.65 -16.70 10.62
N ARG A 260 -16.40 -17.71 10.16
CA ARG A 260 -16.48 -19.00 10.88
C ARG A 260 -15.10 -19.67 10.99
N MET A 261 -14.32 -19.60 9.92
CA MET A 261 -12.94 -20.12 9.91
C MET A 261 -12.05 -19.34 10.89
N GLY A 262 -12.10 -17.99 10.85
CA GLY A 262 -11.33 -17.13 11.75
C GLY A 262 -11.69 -17.35 13.22
N ARG A 263 -12.98 -17.42 13.56
CA ARG A 263 -13.43 -17.74 14.94
C ARG A 263 -12.98 -19.13 15.38
N SER A 264 -13.03 -20.14 14.50
CA SER A 264 -12.54 -21.47 14.78
C SER A 264 -11.03 -21.50 14.97
N TYR A 265 -10.30 -20.73 14.16
CA TYR A 265 -8.85 -20.59 14.28
C TYR A 265 -8.47 -19.92 15.60
N LEU A 266 -9.10 -18.80 15.95
CA LEU A 266 -8.90 -18.10 17.22
C LEU A 266 -9.13 -19.01 18.42
N ARG A 267 -10.25 -19.77 18.45
CA ARG A 267 -10.56 -20.72 19.53
C ARG A 267 -9.52 -21.80 19.71
N ARG A 268 -8.86 -22.23 18.63
CA ARG A 268 -7.81 -23.27 18.70
C ARG A 268 -6.46 -22.71 19.15
N GLN A 269 -6.21 -21.43 18.89
CA GLN A 269 -4.92 -20.80 19.13
C GLN A 269 -4.82 -20.12 20.50
N VAL A 270 -5.92 -19.57 21.04
CA VAL A 270 -5.93 -18.80 22.29
C VAL A 270 -6.67 -19.62 23.37
N HIS A 271 -5.97 -19.90 24.46
CA HIS A 271 -6.49 -20.76 25.52
C HIS A 271 -7.39 -20.01 26.52
N ASP A 272 -6.96 -18.80 26.91
CA ASP A 272 -7.69 -17.96 27.85
C ASP A 272 -8.97 -17.41 27.19
N PRO A 273 -10.17 -17.62 27.80
CA PRO A 273 -11.43 -17.15 27.26
C PRO A 273 -11.55 -15.62 27.23
N ASP A 274 -10.98 -14.90 28.21
CA ASP A 274 -11.08 -13.44 28.31
C ASP A 274 -10.18 -12.79 27.24
N VAL A 275 -8.97 -13.30 27.06
CA VAL A 275 -8.07 -12.88 25.98
C VAL A 275 -8.70 -13.18 24.61
N ARG A 276 -9.36 -14.34 24.49
CA ARG A 276 -10.07 -14.71 23.24
C ARG A 276 -11.21 -13.79 22.92
N GLU A 277 -12.00 -13.36 23.91
CA GLU A 277 -13.08 -12.37 23.73
C GLU A 277 -12.50 -11.02 23.28
N LYS A 278 -11.44 -10.54 23.94
CA LYS A 278 -10.72 -9.30 23.56
C LYS A 278 -10.17 -9.35 22.13
N LEU A 279 -9.72 -10.51 21.66
CA LEU A 279 -9.19 -10.70 20.28
C LEU A 279 -10.27 -10.99 19.22
N THR A 280 -11.55 -11.10 19.63
CA THR A 280 -12.64 -11.42 18.70
C THR A 280 -13.17 -10.16 17.99
N PRO A 281 -13.00 -10.02 16.65
CA PRO A 281 -13.57 -8.89 15.92
C PRO A 281 -15.10 -8.95 15.88
N ARG A 282 -15.73 -7.78 16.00
CA ARG A 282 -17.20 -7.61 15.94
C ARG A 282 -17.69 -7.05 14.59
N TYR A 283 -16.81 -6.98 13.59
CA TYR A 283 -17.09 -6.52 12.23
C TYR A 283 -16.83 -7.67 11.23
N ALA A 284 -17.42 -7.57 10.02
CA ALA A 284 -17.29 -8.60 9.00
C ALA A 284 -15.85 -8.71 8.46
N VAL A 285 -15.41 -9.93 8.12
CA VAL A 285 -14.10 -10.15 7.46
C VAL A 285 -14.06 -9.41 6.13
N GLY A 286 -13.06 -8.55 5.96
CA GLY A 286 -12.89 -7.72 4.76
C GLY A 286 -13.19 -6.24 4.98
N CYS A 287 -13.97 -5.86 6.01
CA CYS A 287 -14.13 -4.43 6.37
C CYS A 287 -12.79 -3.75 6.67
N LYS A 288 -11.87 -4.50 7.21
CA LYS A 288 -10.44 -4.18 7.40
C LYS A 288 -9.64 -5.33 6.85
N ARG A 289 -8.46 -5.06 6.28
CA ARG A 289 -7.59 -6.12 5.76
C ARG A 289 -7.30 -7.15 6.86
N PRO A 290 -7.62 -8.44 6.66
CA PRO A 290 -7.30 -9.46 7.64
C PRO A 290 -5.79 -9.69 7.70
N GLY A 291 -5.26 -10.00 8.88
CA GLY A 291 -3.90 -10.52 9.06
C GLY A 291 -3.84 -12.01 8.72
N PHE A 292 -2.72 -12.45 8.16
CA PHE A 292 -2.44 -13.86 7.90
C PHE A 292 -1.17 -14.24 8.65
N HIS A 293 -1.32 -15.03 9.73
CA HIS A 293 -0.18 -15.44 10.55
C HIS A 293 -0.47 -16.73 11.31
N ASN A 294 0.57 -17.58 11.47
CA ASN A 294 0.40 -18.89 12.08
C ASN A 294 0.68 -18.90 13.59
N THR A 295 1.36 -17.89 14.13
CA THR A 295 1.77 -17.83 15.54
C THR A 295 1.30 -16.57 16.27
N TYR A 296 0.76 -15.56 15.60
CA TYR A 296 0.31 -14.32 16.23
C TYR A 296 -0.69 -14.54 17.36
N LEU A 297 -1.73 -15.34 17.13
CA LEU A 297 -2.75 -15.59 18.12
C LEU A 297 -2.21 -16.43 19.30
N SER A 298 -1.40 -17.44 19.03
CA SER A 298 -0.82 -18.27 20.10
C SER A 298 0.23 -17.54 20.93
N THR A 299 0.78 -16.43 20.44
CA THR A 299 1.70 -15.58 21.21
C THR A 299 1.06 -15.04 22.50
N TYR A 300 -0.25 -14.80 22.49
CA TYR A 300 -0.99 -14.34 23.67
C TYR A 300 -1.19 -15.39 24.76
N ASN A 301 -0.75 -16.64 24.56
CA ASN A 301 -0.69 -17.66 25.62
C ASN A 301 0.62 -17.60 26.44
N ARG A 302 1.54 -16.69 26.10
CA ARG A 302 2.81 -16.54 26.82
C ARG A 302 2.60 -15.69 28.07
N ASP A 303 3.22 -16.10 29.18
CA ASP A 303 3.13 -15.39 30.47
C ASP A 303 3.69 -13.97 30.43
N ASN A 304 4.62 -13.70 29.50
CA ASN A 304 5.23 -12.39 29.34
C ASN A 304 4.49 -11.48 28.35
N VAL A 305 3.31 -11.87 27.83
CA VAL A 305 2.52 -11.06 26.87
C VAL A 305 1.20 -10.64 27.49
N GLU A 306 0.98 -9.34 27.62
CA GLU A 306 -0.24 -8.74 28.14
C GLU A 306 -1.03 -8.06 27.03
N LEU A 307 -2.33 -8.31 26.92
CA LEU A 307 -3.24 -7.62 26.01
C LEU A 307 -4.07 -6.58 26.77
N VAL A 308 -3.86 -5.31 26.47
CA VAL A 308 -4.60 -4.17 27.05
C VAL A 308 -5.59 -3.65 26.01
N THR A 309 -6.86 -3.58 26.39
CA THR A 309 -7.95 -3.08 25.51
C THR A 309 -8.59 -1.81 26.05
N GLU A 310 -8.24 -1.43 27.27
CA GLU A 310 -8.63 -0.16 27.88
C GLU A 310 -7.99 0.99 27.09
N PRO A 311 -8.71 2.13 26.90
CA PRO A 311 -8.15 3.28 26.19
C PRO A 311 -6.88 3.80 26.88
N ILE A 312 -5.92 4.19 26.06
CA ILE A 312 -4.74 4.93 26.54
C ILE A 312 -5.19 6.33 26.92
N ASP A 313 -4.85 6.76 28.13
CA ASP A 313 -5.06 8.13 28.60
C ASP A 313 -3.93 9.04 28.08
N LYS A 314 -2.70 8.67 28.38
CA LYS A 314 -1.51 9.41 27.94
C LYS A 314 -0.25 8.54 27.97
N ILE A 315 0.80 9.01 27.32
CA ILE A 315 2.16 8.50 27.46
C ILE A 315 2.88 9.37 28.48
N THR A 316 3.55 8.72 29.42
CA THR A 316 4.35 9.37 30.46
C THR A 316 5.84 9.21 30.16
N GLY A 317 6.69 9.87 30.93
CA GLY A 317 8.14 9.70 30.80
C GLY A 317 8.62 8.24 30.98
N SER A 318 7.89 7.41 31.74
CA SER A 318 8.29 6.03 32.03
C SER A 318 7.42 4.96 31.35
N GLY A 319 6.30 5.33 30.69
CA GLY A 319 5.40 4.29 30.17
C GLY A 319 4.08 4.80 29.63
N VAL A 320 3.10 3.90 29.57
CA VAL A 320 1.75 4.14 29.02
C VAL A 320 0.70 4.08 30.12
N ALA A 321 0.04 5.19 30.38
CA ALA A 321 -1.08 5.30 31.31
C ALA A 321 -2.42 5.03 30.59
N ILE A 322 -3.30 4.25 31.22
CA ILE A 322 -4.65 3.97 30.73
C ILE A 322 -5.71 4.66 31.61
N VAL A 323 -6.93 4.77 31.08
CA VAL A 323 -8.02 5.56 31.70
C VAL A 323 -8.43 5.11 33.11
N ASP A 324 -8.08 3.89 33.53
CA ASP A 324 -8.32 3.40 34.89
C ASP A 324 -7.30 3.93 35.93
N GLY A 325 -6.34 4.75 35.49
CA GLY A 325 -5.27 5.33 36.30
C GLY A 325 -4.03 4.46 36.44
N THR A 326 -4.01 3.26 35.89
CA THR A 326 -2.82 2.40 35.94
C THR A 326 -1.83 2.76 34.86
N THR A 327 -0.53 2.59 35.16
CA THR A 327 0.56 2.83 34.19
C THR A 327 1.32 1.52 33.93
N ARG A 328 1.66 1.27 32.69
CA ARG A 328 2.57 0.20 32.27
C ARG A 328 3.93 0.83 32.00
N ASP A 329 4.88 0.59 32.92
CA ASP A 329 6.25 1.04 32.72
C ASP A 329 6.92 0.20 31.63
N VAL A 330 7.54 0.88 30.67
CA VAL A 330 8.21 0.29 29.51
C VAL A 330 9.53 0.99 29.21
N ASP A 331 10.44 0.26 28.60
CA ASP A 331 11.75 0.75 28.16
C ASP A 331 11.69 1.17 26.67
N VAL A 332 10.79 0.54 25.91
CA VAL A 332 10.64 0.77 24.46
C VAL A 332 9.17 0.87 24.09
N LEU A 333 8.83 1.87 23.29
CA LEU A 333 7.51 2.10 22.73
C LEU A 333 7.53 1.89 21.21
N ILE A 334 6.81 0.89 20.73
CA ILE A 334 6.67 0.59 19.30
C ILE A 334 5.31 1.09 18.80
N LEU A 335 5.34 2.01 17.85
CA LEU A 335 4.15 2.51 17.18
C LEU A 335 3.87 1.65 15.94
N ALA A 336 2.86 0.78 16.02
CA ALA A 336 2.34 -0.02 14.91
C ALA A 336 1.00 0.55 14.40
N THR A 337 0.94 1.88 14.33
CA THR A 337 -0.27 2.67 14.10
C THR A 337 -0.59 2.88 12.61
N GLY A 338 0.24 2.31 11.72
CA GLY A 338 -0.02 2.25 10.29
C GLY A 338 0.39 3.53 9.55
N PHE A 339 -0.34 3.84 8.47
CA PHE A 339 -0.01 4.91 7.52
C PHE A 339 -1.22 5.81 7.28
N LYS A 340 -0.97 7.03 6.84
CA LYS A 340 -1.99 7.93 6.28
C LYS A 340 -2.28 7.49 4.85
N VAL A 341 -3.33 6.66 4.66
CA VAL A 341 -3.54 5.97 3.37
C VAL A 341 -4.47 6.74 2.45
N MET A 342 -5.64 7.14 2.91
CA MET A 342 -6.67 7.82 2.11
C MET A 342 -6.87 9.27 2.60
N ASP A 343 -5.77 9.97 2.78
CA ASP A 343 -5.75 11.36 3.17
C ASP A 343 -5.32 12.24 2.00
N VAL A 344 -6.06 13.31 1.73
CA VAL A 344 -5.81 14.23 0.61
C VAL A 344 -4.45 14.91 0.68
N ASP A 345 -3.86 15.01 1.90
CA ASP A 345 -2.55 15.60 2.11
C ASP A 345 -1.40 14.58 2.06
N SER A 346 -1.72 13.30 1.83
CA SER A 346 -0.73 12.21 1.80
C SER A 346 -0.62 11.49 0.46
N ILE A 347 -1.52 11.76 -0.48
CA ILE A 347 -1.55 11.17 -1.82
C ILE A 347 -1.73 12.28 -2.88
N PRO A 348 -0.69 12.63 -3.64
CA PRO A 348 0.72 12.24 -3.51
C PRO A 348 1.38 12.82 -2.25
N THR A 349 2.59 12.38 -1.94
CA THR A 349 3.36 12.84 -0.77
C THR A 349 3.97 14.24 -0.93
N PHE A 350 3.60 14.96 -1.98
CA PHE A 350 4.06 16.30 -2.33
C PHE A 350 2.90 17.15 -2.85
N ARG A 351 3.03 18.46 -2.78
CA ARG A 351 1.99 19.39 -3.26
C ARG A 351 1.93 19.37 -4.78
N VAL A 352 0.71 19.31 -5.33
CA VAL A 352 0.48 19.38 -6.79
C VAL A 352 -0.46 20.52 -7.10
N THR A 353 0.01 21.41 -7.99
CA THR A 353 -0.76 22.53 -8.54
C THR A 353 -0.87 22.35 -10.05
N GLY A 354 -2.08 22.14 -10.55
CA GLY A 354 -2.39 21.93 -11.95
C GLY A 354 -2.65 23.22 -12.71
N ALA A 355 -3.31 23.08 -13.86
CA ALA A 355 -3.65 24.18 -14.74
C ALA A 355 -4.47 25.28 -14.04
N GLY A 356 -4.21 26.55 -14.38
CA GLY A 356 -4.86 27.68 -13.76
C GLY A 356 -4.62 27.81 -12.25
N GLY A 357 -3.55 27.21 -11.71
CA GLY A 357 -3.24 27.24 -10.29
C GLY A 357 -4.09 26.31 -9.42
N ARG A 358 -4.79 25.33 -9.98
CA ARG A 358 -5.69 24.42 -9.28
C ARG A 358 -4.92 23.51 -8.31
N SER A 359 -5.21 23.58 -7.01
CA SER A 359 -4.62 22.65 -6.00
C SER A 359 -5.29 21.29 -6.05
N LEU A 360 -4.50 20.20 -6.13
CA LEU A 360 -5.00 18.82 -6.11
C LEU A 360 -5.66 18.47 -4.76
N ALA A 361 -5.03 18.87 -3.66
CA ALA A 361 -5.58 18.64 -2.32
C ALA A 361 -6.92 19.36 -2.12
N GLN A 362 -7.04 20.61 -2.61
CA GLN A 362 -8.29 21.36 -2.58
C GLN A 362 -9.36 20.68 -3.45
N PHE A 363 -9.03 20.31 -4.69
CA PHE A 363 -9.95 19.59 -5.59
C PHE A 363 -10.51 18.33 -4.93
N TRP A 364 -9.65 17.50 -4.36
CA TRP A 364 -10.11 16.28 -3.69
C TRP A 364 -10.85 16.53 -2.37
N SER A 365 -10.52 17.62 -1.67
CA SER A 365 -11.25 18.02 -0.47
C SER A 365 -12.69 18.45 -0.75
N GLU A 366 -12.91 19.14 -1.88
CA GLU A 366 -14.20 19.65 -2.32
C GLU A 366 -15.02 18.61 -3.11
N GLN A 367 -14.36 17.84 -3.98
CA GLN A 367 -14.99 16.95 -4.94
C GLN A 367 -14.85 15.45 -4.60
N ARG A 368 -14.31 15.12 -3.41
CA ARG A 368 -13.90 13.78 -2.96
C ARG A 368 -12.68 13.23 -3.73
N LEU A 369 -12.06 12.18 -3.16
CA LEU A 369 -10.98 11.46 -3.82
C LEU A 369 -11.50 10.78 -5.09
N GLN A 370 -10.97 11.16 -6.24
CA GLN A 370 -11.35 10.62 -7.54
C GLN A 370 -10.22 10.75 -8.56
N ALA A 371 -10.15 9.80 -9.49
CA ALA A 371 -9.28 9.84 -10.64
C ALA A 371 -9.87 8.95 -11.75
N TYR A 372 -9.91 9.43 -12.98
CA TYR A 372 -10.37 8.65 -14.12
C TYR A 372 -9.52 7.40 -14.29
N GLU A 373 -10.16 6.22 -14.27
CA GLU A 373 -9.54 4.89 -14.27
C GLU A 373 -8.45 4.70 -13.17
N GLY A 374 -8.42 5.58 -12.15
CA GLY A 374 -7.40 5.62 -11.12
C GLY A 374 -6.05 6.17 -11.59
N VAL A 375 -6.01 6.87 -12.71
CA VAL A 375 -4.78 7.31 -13.38
C VAL A 375 -4.71 8.81 -13.60
N SER A 376 -5.77 9.43 -14.15
CA SER A 376 -5.75 10.84 -14.57
C SER A 376 -6.80 11.67 -13.84
N ILE A 377 -6.51 12.95 -13.65
CA ILE A 377 -7.36 13.88 -12.90
C ILE A 377 -7.62 15.12 -13.74
N PRO A 378 -8.88 15.57 -13.92
CA PRO A 378 -9.19 16.75 -14.72
C PRO A 378 -8.65 18.03 -14.08
N GLY A 379 -8.07 18.92 -14.87
CA GLY A 379 -7.36 20.12 -14.42
C GLY A 379 -5.90 19.87 -14.06
N PHE A 380 -5.38 18.65 -14.30
CA PHE A 380 -3.97 18.30 -14.07
C PHE A 380 -3.38 17.67 -15.34
N PRO A 381 -3.16 18.48 -16.39
CA PRO A 381 -2.64 17.98 -17.66
C PRO A 381 -1.28 17.33 -17.48
N ASN A 382 -0.98 16.31 -18.29
CA ASN A 382 0.30 15.61 -18.27
C ASN A 382 0.68 14.97 -16.91
N PHE A 383 -0.26 14.92 -15.97
CA PHE A 383 -0.10 14.28 -14.66
C PHE A 383 -0.80 12.94 -14.63
N PHE A 384 -0.05 11.91 -14.26
CA PHE A 384 -0.58 10.57 -14.09
C PHE A 384 -0.24 10.05 -12.70
N THR A 385 -1.12 9.25 -12.12
CA THR A 385 -0.85 8.58 -10.84
C THR A 385 -0.99 7.07 -10.99
N VAL A 386 -0.07 6.32 -10.41
CA VAL A 386 -0.14 4.86 -10.33
C VAL A 386 -0.72 4.48 -8.96
N ILE A 387 -1.84 3.76 -8.99
CA ILE A 387 -2.66 3.43 -7.80
C ILE A 387 -3.32 4.69 -7.19
N GLY A 388 -3.87 5.53 -8.04
CA GLY A 388 -4.71 6.65 -7.62
C GLY A 388 -6.09 6.20 -7.11
N PRO A 389 -6.91 7.14 -6.62
CA PRO A 389 -8.27 6.87 -6.16
C PRO A 389 -9.09 6.11 -7.20
N TYR A 390 -9.81 5.06 -6.77
CA TYR A 390 -10.53 4.11 -7.62
C TYR A 390 -9.66 3.38 -8.66
N GLY A 391 -8.34 3.32 -8.43
CA GLY A 391 -7.40 2.52 -9.23
C GLY A 391 -7.09 1.15 -8.63
N TYR A 392 -7.36 0.95 -7.33
CA TYR A 392 -7.03 -0.28 -6.61
C TYR A 392 -8.26 -1.19 -6.42
N VAL A 393 -8.14 -2.45 -6.82
CA VAL A 393 -9.23 -3.46 -6.77
C VAL A 393 -9.07 -4.51 -5.67
N GLY A 394 -7.99 -4.48 -4.88
CA GLY A 394 -7.71 -5.48 -3.84
C GLY A 394 -6.91 -6.70 -4.33
N SER A 395 -6.46 -6.70 -5.57
CA SER A 395 -5.67 -7.77 -6.20
C SER A 395 -4.16 -7.61 -5.99
N SER A 396 -3.37 -8.35 -6.75
CA SER A 396 -1.92 -8.17 -6.82
C SER A 396 -1.55 -6.76 -7.22
N TYR A 397 -0.72 -6.11 -6.41
CA TYR A 397 -0.21 -4.77 -6.65
C TYR A 397 0.48 -4.65 -8.01
N PHE A 398 1.23 -5.68 -8.41
CA PHE A 398 1.92 -5.72 -9.70
C PHE A 398 0.98 -5.75 -10.90
N ALA A 399 -0.11 -6.50 -10.82
CA ALA A 399 -1.11 -6.53 -11.89
C ALA A 399 -1.75 -5.15 -12.09
N LEU A 400 -1.93 -4.38 -11.00
CA LEU A 400 -2.48 -3.02 -11.05
C LEU A 400 -1.47 -2.03 -11.60
N ILE A 401 -0.20 -2.12 -11.21
CA ILE A 401 0.88 -1.31 -11.79
C ILE A 401 0.92 -1.50 -13.32
N GLU A 402 0.98 -2.76 -13.78
CA GLU A 402 1.00 -3.07 -15.21
C GLU A 402 -0.24 -2.54 -15.93
N THR A 403 -1.42 -2.65 -15.32
CA THR A 403 -2.68 -2.16 -15.86
C THR A 403 -2.66 -0.65 -16.05
N GLN A 404 -2.24 0.09 -15.04
CA GLN A 404 -2.26 1.56 -15.07
C GLN A 404 -1.12 2.13 -15.90
N THR A 405 0.05 1.50 -15.88
CA THR A 405 1.15 1.88 -16.78
C THR A 405 0.74 1.67 -18.25
N HIS A 406 0.00 0.61 -18.55
CA HIS A 406 -0.53 0.41 -19.91
C HIS A 406 -1.50 1.52 -20.34
N HIS A 407 -2.34 2.00 -19.41
CA HIS A 407 -3.20 3.16 -19.64
C HIS A 407 -2.36 4.40 -19.99
N ILE A 408 -1.35 4.71 -19.16
CA ILE A 408 -0.43 5.84 -19.37
C ILE A 408 0.22 5.75 -20.76
N LEU A 409 0.79 4.60 -21.12
CA LEU A 409 1.45 4.39 -22.40
C LEU A 409 0.52 4.62 -23.60
N ARG A 410 -0.76 4.27 -23.51
CA ARG A 410 -1.74 4.56 -24.56
C ARG A 410 -1.97 6.05 -24.74
N CYS A 411 -2.01 6.82 -23.66
CA CYS A 411 -2.11 8.29 -23.71
C CYS A 411 -0.85 8.89 -24.33
N LEU A 412 0.35 8.47 -23.89
CA LEU A 412 1.62 8.97 -24.41
C LEU A 412 1.81 8.65 -25.90
N ALA A 413 1.45 7.43 -26.34
CA ALA A 413 1.50 7.06 -27.75
C ALA A 413 0.57 7.92 -28.59
N ARG A 414 -0.67 8.17 -28.12
CA ARG A 414 -1.61 9.05 -28.86
C ARG A 414 -1.12 10.49 -28.94
N ALA A 415 -0.50 11.02 -27.88
CA ALA A 415 0.09 12.35 -27.89
C ALA A 415 1.23 12.43 -28.91
N SER A 416 2.11 11.43 -28.93
CA SER A 416 3.20 11.34 -29.91
C SER A 416 2.67 11.29 -31.34
N ASP A 417 1.65 10.47 -31.62
CA ASP A 417 1.02 10.34 -32.95
C ASP A 417 0.42 11.68 -33.46
N ARG A 418 -0.05 12.52 -32.53
CA ARG A 418 -0.66 13.80 -32.82
C ARG A 418 0.29 15.00 -32.74
N GLY A 419 1.52 14.79 -32.28
CA GLY A 419 2.44 15.88 -31.96
C GLY A 419 1.96 16.74 -30.78
N ALA A 420 1.06 16.22 -29.93
CA ALA A 420 0.47 16.98 -28.84
C ALA A 420 1.46 17.14 -27.67
N THR A 421 1.48 18.33 -27.06
CA THR A 421 2.30 18.62 -25.88
C THR A 421 1.52 18.50 -24.58
N ARG A 422 0.18 18.52 -24.66
CA ARG A 422 -0.74 18.49 -23.52
C ARG A 422 -1.72 17.33 -23.65
N ILE A 423 -1.86 16.54 -22.58
CA ILE A 423 -2.81 15.45 -22.43
C ILE A 423 -3.65 15.75 -21.20
N GLU A 424 -4.94 15.87 -21.33
CA GLU A 424 -5.83 16.13 -20.21
C GLU A 424 -7.10 15.27 -20.33
N VAL A 425 -7.50 14.60 -19.24
CA VAL A 425 -8.79 13.92 -19.20
C VAL A 425 -9.92 14.94 -19.05
N SER A 426 -11.00 14.77 -19.82
CA SER A 426 -12.15 15.69 -19.72
C SER A 426 -12.87 15.52 -18.38
N GLN A 427 -13.42 16.62 -17.85
CA GLN A 427 -14.24 16.59 -16.62
C GLN A 427 -15.43 15.64 -16.79
N GLU A 428 -16.09 15.65 -17.96
CA GLU A 428 -17.23 14.78 -18.26
C GLU A 428 -16.86 13.30 -18.19
N ALA A 429 -15.72 12.89 -18.72
CA ALA A 429 -15.26 11.51 -18.68
C ALA A 429 -14.99 11.07 -17.22
N ASN A 430 -14.35 11.93 -16.44
CA ASN A 430 -14.10 11.65 -15.02
C ASN A 430 -15.40 11.55 -14.23
N ASP A 431 -16.36 12.46 -14.44
CA ASP A 431 -17.64 12.45 -13.73
C ASP A 431 -18.46 11.20 -14.07
N ARG A 432 -18.47 10.80 -15.34
CA ARG A 432 -19.10 9.56 -15.80
C ARG A 432 -18.47 8.32 -15.15
N TYR A 433 -17.15 8.26 -15.09
CA TYR A 433 -16.43 7.18 -14.42
C TYR A 433 -16.73 7.17 -12.93
N PHE A 434 -16.61 8.31 -12.25
CA PHE A 434 -16.86 8.41 -10.81
C PHE A 434 -18.31 8.02 -10.45
N ALA A 435 -19.30 8.49 -11.23
CA ALA A 435 -20.71 8.08 -11.04
C ALA A 435 -20.90 6.57 -11.22
N GLU A 436 -20.18 5.93 -12.14
CA GLU A 436 -20.21 4.47 -12.30
C GLU A 436 -19.66 3.77 -11.06
N MET A 437 -18.52 4.23 -10.50
CA MET A 437 -17.93 3.68 -9.28
C MET A 437 -18.90 3.82 -8.10
N MET A 438 -19.55 4.98 -7.96
CA MET A 438 -20.54 5.23 -6.91
C MET A 438 -21.77 4.29 -7.03
N ARG A 439 -22.24 4.03 -8.24
CA ARG A 439 -23.34 3.06 -8.45
C ARG A 439 -22.96 1.62 -8.09
N LYS A 440 -21.70 1.22 -8.35
CA LYS A 440 -21.22 -0.15 -8.11
C LYS A 440 -20.82 -0.41 -6.65
N ARG A 441 -20.50 0.62 -5.86
CA ARG A 441 -19.90 0.50 -4.53
C ARG A 441 -20.73 -0.31 -3.52
N HIS A 442 -22.07 -0.29 -3.64
CA HIS A 442 -22.95 -1.03 -2.72
C HIS A 442 -22.74 -2.55 -2.75
N ARG A 443 -22.07 -3.08 -3.78
CA ARG A 443 -21.71 -4.51 -3.87
C ARG A 443 -20.55 -4.89 -2.99
N GLN A 444 -19.74 -3.92 -2.57
CA GLN A 444 -18.52 -4.13 -1.77
C GLN A 444 -18.88 -4.44 -0.31
N ILE A 445 -17.99 -5.19 0.35
CA ILE A 445 -18.08 -5.51 1.78
C ILE A 445 -18.15 -4.27 2.67
N PHE A 446 -17.47 -3.19 2.29
CA PHE A 446 -17.28 -2.00 3.11
C PHE A 446 -18.58 -1.28 3.49
N TRP A 447 -19.65 -1.48 2.74
CA TRP A 447 -20.96 -0.84 2.95
C TRP A 447 -21.91 -1.66 3.84
N GLN A 448 -21.37 -2.65 4.57
CA GLN A 448 -22.10 -3.35 5.61
C GLN A 448 -22.04 -2.55 6.93
N ASP A 449 -23.14 -2.52 7.68
CA ASP A 449 -23.23 -1.75 8.93
C ASP A 449 -22.11 -2.08 9.93
N SER A 450 -21.73 -3.35 10.01
CA SER A 450 -20.65 -3.80 10.88
C SER A 450 -19.28 -3.21 10.55
N CYS A 451 -19.07 -2.72 9.31
CA CYS A 451 -17.80 -2.13 8.92
C CYS A 451 -17.49 -0.79 9.61
N GLN A 452 -18.49 -0.10 10.13
CA GLN A 452 -18.31 1.11 10.94
C GLN A 452 -17.48 0.83 12.21
N LEU A 453 -17.52 -0.40 12.72
CA LEU A 453 -16.76 -0.83 13.90
C LEU A 453 -15.30 -1.21 13.62
N ALA A 454 -14.90 -1.24 12.33
CA ALA A 454 -13.61 -1.79 11.94
C ALA A 454 -12.42 -0.86 12.17
N ASN A 455 -12.62 0.46 12.30
CA ASN A 455 -11.54 1.46 12.27
C ASN A 455 -10.56 1.18 11.13
N SER A 456 -11.09 1.11 9.90
CA SER A 456 -10.33 0.68 8.73
C SER A 456 -9.73 1.87 8.00
N TYR A 457 -8.47 1.78 7.64
CA TYR A 457 -7.77 2.76 6.82
C TYR A 457 -8.26 2.80 5.35
N TYR A 458 -9.21 1.94 4.98
CA TYR A 458 -9.86 2.00 3.68
C TYR A 458 -10.86 3.13 3.54
N PHE A 459 -11.34 3.67 4.67
CA PHE A 459 -12.26 4.80 4.68
C PHE A 459 -11.50 6.12 4.71
N ASP A 460 -11.87 7.03 3.82
CA ASP A 460 -11.42 8.41 3.87
C ASP A 460 -12.19 9.22 4.93
N LYS A 461 -11.83 10.49 5.08
CA LYS A 461 -12.48 11.41 6.03
C LYS A 461 -13.98 11.64 5.78
N ASN A 462 -14.46 11.34 4.57
CA ASN A 462 -15.86 11.47 4.18
C ASN A 462 -16.65 10.17 4.38
N GLY A 463 -15.99 9.10 4.86
CA GLY A 463 -16.57 7.77 4.99
C GLY A 463 -16.69 7.03 3.65
N ASP A 464 -16.03 7.50 2.60
CA ASP A 464 -15.93 6.80 1.32
C ASP A 464 -14.76 5.80 1.33
N VAL A 465 -14.88 4.81 0.46
CA VAL A 465 -13.83 3.83 0.21
C VAL A 465 -13.39 3.98 -1.24
N PRO A 466 -12.31 4.72 -1.52
CA PRO A 466 -11.85 5.01 -2.88
C PRO A 466 -11.15 3.80 -3.53
N LEU A 467 -11.73 2.61 -3.31
CA LEU A 467 -11.34 1.35 -3.96
C LEU A 467 -12.28 1.07 -5.11
N ARG A 468 -11.74 0.60 -6.21
CA ARG A 468 -12.47 0.29 -7.44
C ARG A 468 -13.38 -0.92 -7.24
N PRO A 469 -14.71 -0.81 -7.40
CA PRO A 469 -15.68 -1.90 -7.18
C PRO A 469 -15.80 -2.82 -8.41
N THR A 470 -14.67 -3.31 -8.93
CA THR A 470 -14.60 -4.20 -10.10
C THR A 470 -13.60 -5.33 -9.89
N SER A 471 -13.56 -6.30 -10.80
CA SER A 471 -12.52 -7.34 -10.82
C SER A 471 -11.22 -6.82 -11.44
N THR A 472 -10.11 -7.53 -11.19
CA THR A 472 -8.83 -7.26 -11.85
C THR A 472 -8.94 -7.43 -13.36
N ALA A 473 -9.67 -8.44 -13.81
CA ALA A 473 -9.89 -8.69 -15.24
C ALA A 473 -10.62 -7.52 -15.92
N GLU A 474 -11.66 -6.95 -15.27
CA GLU A 474 -12.34 -5.76 -15.78
C GLU A 474 -11.39 -4.56 -15.83
N ALA A 475 -10.58 -4.33 -14.77
CA ALA A 475 -9.61 -3.26 -14.76
C ALA A 475 -8.58 -3.38 -15.89
N MET A 476 -8.04 -4.59 -16.12
CA MET A 476 -7.11 -4.88 -17.22
C MET A 476 -7.74 -4.70 -18.59
N TRP A 477 -8.99 -5.11 -18.76
CA TRP A 477 -9.71 -4.94 -20.02
C TRP A 477 -9.94 -3.47 -20.31
N ARG A 478 -10.37 -2.68 -19.32
CA ARG A 478 -10.63 -1.24 -19.46
C ARG A 478 -9.36 -0.46 -19.78
N SER A 479 -8.24 -0.76 -19.13
CA SER A 479 -6.97 -0.06 -19.41
C SER A 479 -6.50 -0.20 -20.86
N ARG A 480 -6.92 -1.28 -21.53
CA ARG A 480 -6.61 -1.54 -22.94
C ARG A 480 -7.61 -0.91 -23.91
N ARG A 481 -8.82 -0.54 -23.45
CA ARG A 481 -9.95 -0.21 -24.30
C ARG A 481 -10.72 1.05 -23.88
N PHE A 482 -10.25 1.80 -22.86
CA PHE A 482 -10.89 3.08 -22.54
C PHE A 482 -10.86 3.99 -23.78
N PRO A 483 -11.91 4.82 -24.01
CA PRO A 483 -11.96 5.75 -25.14
C PRO A 483 -10.84 6.80 -25.02
N LEU A 484 -10.00 6.94 -26.05
CA LEU A 484 -9.00 8.01 -26.09
C LEU A 484 -9.64 9.38 -26.33
N GLU A 485 -10.89 9.41 -26.77
CA GLU A 485 -11.75 10.56 -26.91
C GLU A 485 -12.16 11.16 -25.55
N ASP A 486 -12.00 10.41 -24.46
CA ASP A 486 -12.14 10.90 -23.09
C ASP A 486 -11.00 11.86 -22.69
N TYR A 487 -9.98 11.97 -23.53
CA TYR A 487 -8.83 12.85 -23.36
C TYR A 487 -8.77 13.91 -24.46
N GLU A 488 -8.39 15.11 -24.07
CA GLU A 488 -7.98 16.18 -24.96
C GLU A 488 -6.47 16.11 -25.18
N PHE A 489 -6.06 16.21 -26.46
CA PHE A 489 -4.68 16.20 -26.91
C PHE A 489 -4.45 17.48 -27.69
N THR A 490 -3.74 18.45 -27.10
CA THR A 490 -3.52 19.79 -27.62
C THR A 490 -2.04 20.19 -27.63
N GLY A 491 -1.68 21.30 -28.28
CA GLY A 491 -0.33 21.84 -28.37
C GLY A 491 0.28 21.79 -29.75
#